data_5d2d6510432825e9f94fa62e7c6fee39
#
_entry.id   5d2d6510432825e9f94fa62e7c6fee39
#
_cell.length_a   1.000
_cell.length_b   1.000
_cell.length_c   1.000
_cell.angle_alpha   90.00
_cell.angle_beta   90.00
_cell.angle_gamma   90.00
#
_symmetry.space_group_name_H-M   'P 1'
#
loop_
_entity.id
_entity.type
_entity.pdbx_description
1 polymer ?
#
loop_
_entity_poly.entity_id
_entity_poly.type
_entity_poly.pdbx_seq_one_letter_code
_entity_poly.pdbx_strand_id
1 'polypeptide(L)'
;MKHFTQFLAVAALSVAAALPAHAETTLTIHYPMPGFFKDVMDTISKKFMEENPDIKIQFAAPSATYEDGIQLILRQAGTSEMPDVTFIGLNRLRMLNERNVAVDMTPMVQKEGNMAEQGFSDTILKLAQVKGKQVGLAFATSNPIMYYNADLVKAAGGNPDTPPKTWDEVIALAGKIKALGNGVDGMDFRWQGDDWMFSALLFGAGGKMLSDDEQKVTFNGPEGQKAVELISRFVKEGGMPVFTKAAGEQAFAAGKVGFEFQTTGALVNTIKNVGTKFDLRTAQIPLIDPDKGHLPTGGNAVVILAKDPAKQEAAWKFAKFAAGPYGASVVVPGTGYVPNNELAAKSAEYLGDFYKKNPLFQAGLSQMPRMIPWYAFPGTNGVKVTQTIVDNLSRVVDGSAGPKEALDDAAADVEGMLPRS
;
A
#
# COMPACT_ATOMS: atom_id res chain seq x y z
N MET A 1 -36.63 14.29 -89.74
CA MET A 1 -35.46 13.56 -89.22
C MET A 1 -35.18 14.09 -87.81
N LYS A 2 -35.54 13.32 -86.78
CA LYS A 2 -35.43 13.72 -85.37
C LYS A 2 -34.29 12.92 -84.74
N HIS A 3 -33.24 13.54 -84.24
CA HIS A 3 -32.17 12.90 -83.53
C HIS A 3 -32.54 12.77 -82.01
N PHE A 4 -32.59 11.54 -81.57
CA PHE A 4 -32.71 11.22 -80.11
C PHE A 4 -31.28 11.13 -79.49
N THR A 5 -31.00 11.99 -78.57
CA THR A 5 -29.77 11.92 -77.79
C THR A 5 -30.06 11.26 -76.43
N GLN A 6 -29.51 10.05 -76.21
CA GLN A 6 -29.64 9.34 -74.97
C GLN A 6 -28.58 9.84 -73.98
N PHE A 7 -29.02 10.37 -72.83
CA PHE A 7 -28.17 10.65 -71.70
C PHE A 7 -28.03 9.37 -70.82
N LEU A 8 -26.81 8.82 -70.72
CA LEU A 8 -26.46 7.81 -69.67
C LEU A 8 -26.10 8.54 -68.39
N ALA A 9 -26.96 8.37 -67.37
CA ALA A 9 -26.61 8.78 -65.98
C ALA A 9 -25.84 7.65 -65.31
N VAL A 10 -24.57 7.86 -65.05
CA VAL A 10 -23.75 6.96 -64.22
C VAL A 10 -24.00 7.31 -62.77
N ALA A 11 -24.72 6.45 -62.03
CA ALA A 11 -24.91 6.52 -60.60
C ALA A 11 -23.66 5.92 -59.90
N ALA A 12 -22.80 6.77 -59.36
CA ALA A 12 -21.71 6.35 -58.48
C ALA A 12 -22.26 5.97 -57.12
N LEU A 13 -22.35 4.65 -56.82
CA LEU A 13 -22.61 4.16 -55.46
C LEU A 13 -21.36 4.38 -54.62
N SER A 14 -21.38 5.37 -53.75
CA SER A 14 -20.41 5.56 -52.69
C SER A 14 -20.71 4.55 -51.56
N VAL A 15 -20.00 3.43 -51.54
CA VAL A 15 -20.00 2.51 -50.38
C VAL A 15 -19.21 3.19 -49.29
N ALA A 16 -19.90 3.88 -48.39
CA ALA A 16 -19.32 4.28 -47.13
C ALA A 16 -19.05 3.02 -46.28
N ALA A 17 -17.80 2.61 -46.19
CA ALA A 17 -17.40 1.58 -45.26
C ALA A 17 -17.71 2.10 -43.85
N ALA A 18 -18.81 1.67 -43.26
CA ALA A 18 -19.11 1.87 -41.85
C ALA A 18 -18.06 1.08 -41.07
N LEU A 19 -17.05 1.79 -40.54
CA LEU A 19 -16.18 1.26 -39.49
C LEU A 19 -17.11 0.83 -38.36
N PRO A 20 -16.95 -0.38 -37.80
CA PRO A 20 -17.74 -0.79 -36.66
C PRO A 20 -17.48 0.23 -35.52
N ALA A 21 -18.51 1.00 -35.20
CA ALA A 21 -18.46 1.81 -33.97
C ALA A 21 -18.32 0.83 -32.81
N HIS A 22 -17.11 0.71 -32.25
CA HIS A 22 -16.94 0.00 -31.00
C HIS A 22 -17.81 0.74 -29.98
N ALA A 23 -18.77 0.03 -29.39
CA ALA A 23 -19.60 0.60 -28.34
C ALA A 23 -18.68 1.02 -27.20
N GLU A 24 -18.78 2.28 -26.82
CA GLU A 24 -18.00 2.85 -25.71
C GLU A 24 -18.26 2.05 -24.42
N THR A 25 -17.18 1.54 -23.80
CA THR A 25 -17.26 0.79 -22.55
C THR A 25 -16.97 1.73 -21.39
N THR A 26 -17.94 1.93 -20.48
CA THR A 26 -17.71 2.68 -19.24
C THR A 26 -17.33 1.74 -18.10
N LEU A 27 -16.18 1.99 -17.45
CA LEU A 27 -15.72 1.33 -16.25
C LEU A 27 -15.99 2.20 -15.02
N THR A 28 -16.69 1.67 -14.03
CA THR A 28 -16.81 2.28 -12.70
C THR A 28 -15.66 1.79 -11.82
N ILE A 29 -14.87 2.73 -11.29
CA ILE A 29 -13.67 2.43 -10.52
C ILE A 29 -13.81 3.00 -9.11
N HIS A 30 -13.61 2.15 -8.12
CA HIS A 30 -13.49 2.53 -6.71
C HIS A 30 -12.02 2.53 -6.28
N TYR A 31 -11.61 3.52 -5.47
CA TYR A 31 -10.31 3.57 -4.83
C TYR A 31 -10.41 4.12 -3.40
N PRO A 32 -9.53 3.70 -2.46
CA PRO A 32 -9.48 4.22 -1.11
C PRO A 32 -8.53 5.40 -0.97
N MET A 33 -8.55 6.04 0.20
CA MET A 33 -7.55 7.02 0.65
C MET A 33 -7.35 8.18 -0.34
N PRO A 34 -8.40 8.97 -0.62
CA PRO A 34 -8.33 10.03 -1.63
C PRO A 34 -7.24 11.08 -1.37
N GLY A 35 -6.85 11.29 -0.11
CA GLY A 35 -5.73 12.17 0.25
C GLY A 35 -4.37 11.73 -0.27
N PHE A 36 -4.22 10.44 -0.64
CA PHE A 36 -3.02 9.89 -1.26
C PHE A 36 -3.19 9.69 -2.77
N PHE A 37 -4.36 9.23 -3.20
CA PHE A 37 -4.52 8.68 -4.53
C PHE A 37 -5.33 9.52 -5.50
N LYS A 38 -6.04 10.59 -5.06
CA LYS A 38 -6.91 11.34 -5.96
C LYS A 38 -6.17 11.86 -7.20
N ASP A 39 -5.12 12.63 -7.01
CA ASP A 39 -4.37 13.23 -8.12
C ASP A 39 -3.66 12.17 -8.98
N VAL A 40 -3.21 11.09 -8.36
CA VAL A 40 -2.62 9.92 -9.03
C VAL A 40 -3.65 9.25 -9.93
N MET A 41 -4.84 8.96 -9.40
CA MET A 41 -5.91 8.29 -10.16
C MET A 41 -6.44 9.17 -11.31
N ASP A 42 -6.61 10.47 -11.07
CA ASP A 42 -7.00 11.44 -12.11
C ASP A 42 -5.97 11.47 -13.24
N THR A 43 -4.68 11.50 -12.90
CA THR A 43 -3.58 11.54 -13.89
C THR A 43 -3.52 10.25 -14.72
N ILE A 44 -3.54 9.09 -14.06
CA ILE A 44 -3.48 7.78 -14.72
C ILE A 44 -4.71 7.57 -15.61
N SER A 45 -5.91 7.86 -15.11
CA SER A 45 -7.15 7.65 -15.84
C SER A 45 -7.27 8.57 -17.06
N LYS A 46 -6.85 9.83 -16.93
CA LYS A 46 -6.81 10.75 -18.06
C LYS A 46 -5.91 10.21 -19.17
N LYS A 47 -4.69 9.80 -18.84
CA LYS A 47 -3.74 9.28 -19.84
C LYS A 47 -4.23 7.97 -20.44
N PHE A 48 -4.83 7.09 -19.65
CA PHE A 48 -5.42 5.85 -20.15
C PHE A 48 -6.53 6.08 -21.16
N MET A 49 -7.46 7.02 -20.88
CA MET A 49 -8.55 7.36 -21.81
C MET A 49 -8.06 8.06 -23.09
N GLU A 50 -6.95 8.79 -23.03
CA GLU A 50 -6.30 9.35 -24.23
C GLU A 50 -5.78 8.24 -25.17
N GLU A 51 -5.26 7.14 -24.59
CA GLU A 51 -4.72 6.00 -25.35
C GLU A 51 -5.79 4.95 -25.71
N ASN A 52 -6.95 4.97 -25.02
CA ASN A 52 -8.06 4.04 -25.22
C ASN A 52 -9.38 4.82 -25.31
N PRO A 53 -9.63 5.52 -26.42
CA PRO A 53 -10.78 6.41 -26.55
C PRO A 53 -12.14 5.70 -26.54
N ASP A 54 -12.16 4.38 -26.70
CA ASP A 54 -13.31 3.49 -26.61
C ASP A 54 -13.66 3.08 -25.16
N ILE A 55 -12.80 3.46 -24.17
CA ILE A 55 -13.03 3.14 -22.77
C ILE A 55 -13.14 4.43 -21.96
N LYS A 56 -14.24 4.61 -21.23
CA LYS A 56 -14.45 5.69 -20.27
C LYS A 56 -14.25 5.22 -18.84
N ILE A 57 -13.65 6.06 -18.03
CA ILE A 57 -13.51 5.83 -16.58
C ILE A 57 -14.41 6.78 -15.82
N GLN A 58 -15.20 6.22 -14.91
CA GLN A 58 -16.01 6.93 -13.95
C GLN A 58 -15.62 6.47 -12.55
N PHE A 59 -15.29 7.42 -11.67
CA PHE A 59 -14.98 7.09 -10.29
C PHE A 59 -16.24 6.98 -9.43
N ALA A 60 -16.34 5.88 -8.69
CA ALA A 60 -17.25 5.79 -7.54
C ALA A 60 -16.74 6.65 -6.38
N ALA A 61 -17.60 6.90 -5.38
CA ALA A 61 -17.19 7.60 -4.18
C ALA A 61 -16.02 6.84 -3.49
N PRO A 62 -14.90 7.50 -3.19
CA PRO A 62 -13.74 6.84 -2.59
C PRO A 62 -14.00 6.50 -1.11
N SER A 63 -13.34 5.45 -0.60
CA SER A 63 -13.35 5.09 0.82
C SER A 63 -12.24 5.80 1.58
N ALA A 64 -12.46 6.08 2.88
CA ALA A 64 -11.45 6.73 3.71
C ALA A 64 -10.23 5.83 3.99
N THR A 65 -10.47 4.52 4.17
CA THR A 65 -9.43 3.52 4.48
C THR A 65 -9.57 2.28 3.59
N TYR A 66 -8.59 1.36 3.66
CA TYR A 66 -8.70 0.04 3.03
C TYR A 66 -9.81 -0.80 3.68
N GLU A 67 -9.98 -0.67 4.99
CA GLU A 67 -11.00 -1.37 5.77
C GLU A 67 -12.41 -0.94 5.38
N ASP A 68 -12.64 0.36 5.25
CA ASP A 68 -13.92 0.89 4.74
C ASP A 68 -14.18 0.41 3.31
N GLY A 69 -13.12 0.40 2.49
CA GLY A 69 -13.18 -0.04 1.10
C GLY A 69 -13.60 -1.50 0.97
N ILE A 70 -12.96 -2.42 1.70
CA ILE A 70 -13.34 -3.84 1.62
C ILE A 70 -14.75 -4.08 2.12
N GLN A 71 -15.17 -3.40 3.20
CA GLN A 71 -16.54 -3.52 3.70
C GLN A 71 -17.57 -2.99 2.70
N LEU A 72 -17.28 -1.87 2.01
CA LEU A 72 -18.13 -1.33 0.96
C LEU A 72 -18.29 -2.36 -0.18
N ILE A 73 -17.18 -2.87 -0.73
CA ILE A 73 -17.19 -3.85 -1.82
C ILE A 73 -17.97 -5.12 -1.43
N LEU A 74 -17.77 -5.62 -0.21
CA LEU A 74 -18.49 -6.81 0.26
C LEU A 74 -19.99 -6.58 0.44
N ARG A 75 -20.43 -5.37 0.85
CA ARG A 75 -21.86 -5.01 0.90
C ARG A 75 -22.47 -4.88 -0.48
N GLN A 76 -21.73 -4.38 -1.46
CA GLN A 76 -22.18 -4.19 -2.84
C GLN A 76 -22.07 -5.47 -3.66
N ALA A 77 -21.37 -6.49 -3.16
CA ALA A 77 -21.21 -7.76 -3.87
C ALA A 77 -22.57 -8.38 -4.24
N GLY A 78 -22.75 -8.61 -5.54
CA GLY A 78 -24.00 -9.14 -6.10
C GLY A 78 -25.09 -8.11 -6.37
N THR A 79 -24.86 -6.82 -6.13
CA THR A 79 -25.76 -5.72 -6.50
C THR A 79 -25.29 -5.04 -7.78
N SER A 80 -26.15 -4.18 -8.36
CA SER A 80 -25.81 -3.32 -9.50
C SER A 80 -24.90 -2.14 -9.13
N GLU A 81 -24.65 -1.90 -7.85
CA GLU A 81 -23.81 -0.81 -7.37
C GLU A 81 -22.31 -1.21 -7.27
N MET A 82 -22.01 -2.51 -7.46
CA MET A 82 -20.63 -2.98 -7.39
C MET A 82 -19.79 -2.36 -8.51
N PRO A 83 -18.65 -1.73 -8.21
CA PRO A 83 -17.77 -1.18 -9.24
C PRO A 83 -17.17 -2.28 -10.12
N ASP A 84 -16.73 -1.93 -11.32
CA ASP A 84 -16.08 -2.86 -12.24
C ASP A 84 -14.64 -3.16 -11.83
N VAL A 85 -13.98 -2.16 -11.22
CA VAL A 85 -12.61 -2.24 -10.72
C VAL A 85 -12.53 -1.61 -9.34
N THR A 86 -11.73 -2.20 -8.46
CA THR A 86 -11.41 -1.61 -7.16
C THR A 86 -9.91 -1.64 -6.89
N PHE A 87 -9.45 -0.68 -6.09
CA PHE A 87 -8.13 -0.72 -5.47
C PHE A 87 -8.32 -1.07 -4.00
N ILE A 88 -7.68 -2.13 -3.53
CA ILE A 88 -7.89 -2.66 -2.19
C ILE A 88 -6.56 -3.07 -1.54
N GLY A 89 -6.46 -2.94 -0.22
CA GLY A 89 -5.28 -3.33 0.53
C GLY A 89 -4.82 -4.76 0.23
N LEU A 90 -3.53 -4.96 0.05
CA LEU A 90 -2.95 -6.28 -0.28
C LEU A 90 -3.37 -7.36 0.74
N ASN A 91 -3.49 -7.01 2.01
CA ASN A 91 -3.97 -7.89 3.08
C ASN A 91 -5.48 -8.22 3.01
N ARG A 92 -6.23 -7.61 2.11
CA ARG A 92 -7.69 -7.83 1.93
C ARG A 92 -8.03 -8.67 0.69
N LEU A 93 -7.07 -8.95 -0.17
CA LEU A 93 -7.26 -9.75 -1.38
C LEU A 93 -7.80 -11.15 -1.07
N ARG A 94 -7.35 -11.74 0.03
CA ARG A 94 -7.82 -13.05 0.50
C ARG A 94 -9.33 -13.07 0.73
N MET A 95 -9.90 -12.04 1.35
CA MET A 95 -11.34 -11.93 1.60
C MET A 95 -12.14 -11.87 0.30
N LEU A 96 -11.66 -11.14 -0.71
CA LEU A 96 -12.30 -11.08 -2.02
C LEU A 96 -12.25 -12.42 -2.74
N ASN A 97 -11.12 -13.13 -2.68
CA ASN A 97 -10.95 -14.44 -3.28
C ASN A 97 -11.80 -15.51 -2.60
N GLU A 98 -11.80 -15.60 -1.28
CA GLU A 98 -12.55 -16.61 -0.52
C GLU A 98 -14.07 -16.42 -0.63
N ARG A 99 -14.54 -15.19 -0.90
CA ARG A 99 -15.95 -14.89 -1.15
C ARG A 99 -16.34 -14.91 -2.64
N ASN A 100 -15.42 -15.25 -3.54
CA ASN A 100 -15.62 -15.26 -4.99
C ASN A 100 -16.14 -13.92 -5.55
N VAL A 101 -15.66 -12.80 -4.99
CA VAL A 101 -16.03 -11.45 -5.41
C VAL A 101 -15.07 -10.96 -6.50
N ALA A 102 -13.76 -11.21 -6.34
CA ALA A 102 -12.75 -10.86 -7.33
C ALA A 102 -12.74 -11.85 -8.50
N VAL A 103 -12.46 -11.35 -9.68
CA VAL A 103 -12.17 -12.17 -10.87
C VAL A 103 -10.78 -12.80 -10.70
N ASP A 104 -10.67 -14.10 -11.01
CA ASP A 104 -9.37 -14.77 -11.14
C ASP A 104 -8.68 -14.28 -12.41
N MET A 105 -7.66 -13.44 -12.26
CA MET A 105 -6.90 -12.85 -13.36
C MET A 105 -5.80 -13.78 -13.91
N THR A 106 -5.64 -14.99 -13.36
CA THR A 106 -4.62 -15.96 -13.80
C THR A 106 -4.70 -16.25 -15.31
N PRO A 107 -5.89 -16.49 -15.90
CA PRO A 107 -5.98 -16.69 -17.35
C PRO A 107 -5.58 -15.46 -18.18
N MET A 108 -5.82 -14.25 -17.65
CA MET A 108 -5.44 -13.00 -18.31
C MET A 108 -3.91 -12.83 -18.33
N VAL A 109 -3.25 -13.09 -17.18
CA VAL A 109 -1.79 -13.09 -17.05
C VAL A 109 -1.16 -14.12 -18.00
N GLN A 110 -1.72 -15.33 -18.06
CA GLN A 110 -1.22 -16.39 -18.95
C GLN A 110 -1.37 -16.02 -20.43
N LYS A 111 -2.49 -15.40 -20.81
CA LYS A 111 -2.75 -14.96 -22.19
C LYS A 111 -1.78 -13.86 -22.66
N GLU A 112 -1.36 -12.97 -21.77
CA GLU A 112 -0.36 -11.94 -22.08
C GLU A 112 1.00 -12.53 -22.43
N GLY A 113 1.34 -13.71 -21.89
CA GLY A 113 2.58 -14.42 -22.12
C GLY A 113 3.74 -13.86 -21.30
N ASN A 114 4.40 -12.79 -21.74
CA ASN A 114 5.58 -12.28 -21.07
C ASN A 114 5.31 -11.02 -20.21
N MET A 115 4.76 -11.22 -19.03
CA MET A 115 4.53 -10.13 -18.07
C MET A 115 5.85 -9.53 -17.53
N ALA A 116 6.92 -10.33 -17.46
CA ALA A 116 8.22 -9.87 -16.97
C ALA A 116 8.84 -8.79 -17.87
N GLU A 117 8.69 -8.88 -19.20
CA GLU A 117 9.12 -7.83 -20.13
C GLU A 117 8.36 -6.51 -19.97
N GLN A 118 7.13 -6.60 -19.45
CA GLN A 118 6.31 -5.44 -19.09
C GLN A 118 6.62 -4.92 -17.68
N GLY A 119 7.63 -5.48 -17.00
CA GLY A 119 8.07 -5.08 -15.68
C GLY A 119 7.35 -5.76 -14.51
N PHE A 120 6.49 -6.75 -14.77
CA PHE A 120 5.80 -7.55 -13.76
C PHE A 120 6.55 -8.86 -13.53
N SER A 121 7.61 -8.83 -12.71
CA SER A 121 8.32 -10.05 -12.32
C SER A 121 7.44 -10.98 -11.47
N ASP A 122 7.84 -12.24 -11.37
CA ASP A 122 7.15 -13.22 -10.52
C ASP A 122 7.04 -12.75 -9.07
N THR A 123 8.05 -12.07 -8.55
CA THR A 123 8.04 -11.51 -7.21
C THR A 123 6.94 -10.45 -7.05
N ILE A 124 6.79 -9.55 -8.03
CA ILE A 124 5.75 -8.52 -8.03
C ILE A 124 4.36 -9.14 -8.20
N LEU A 125 4.20 -10.09 -9.10
CA LEU A 125 2.92 -10.79 -9.30
C LEU A 125 2.48 -11.51 -8.02
N LYS A 126 3.40 -12.16 -7.30
CA LYS A 126 3.12 -12.87 -6.04
C LYS A 126 2.55 -11.97 -4.95
N LEU A 127 2.83 -10.65 -4.94
CA LEU A 127 2.28 -9.73 -3.94
C LEU A 127 0.74 -9.67 -3.96
N ALA A 128 0.13 -9.97 -5.11
CA ALA A 128 -1.32 -9.95 -5.27
C ALA A 128 -1.92 -11.32 -5.62
N GLN A 129 -1.21 -12.41 -5.28
CA GLN A 129 -1.71 -13.76 -5.38
C GLN A 129 -2.30 -14.25 -4.06
N VAL A 130 -3.35 -15.07 -4.16
CA VAL A 130 -3.97 -15.77 -3.04
C VAL A 130 -4.16 -17.23 -3.43
N LYS A 131 -3.54 -18.14 -2.69
CA LYS A 131 -3.64 -19.61 -2.94
C LYS A 131 -3.36 -19.98 -4.41
N GLY A 132 -2.34 -19.34 -5.01
CA GLY A 132 -1.90 -19.59 -6.39
C GLY A 132 -2.75 -18.92 -7.48
N LYS A 133 -3.82 -18.19 -7.15
CA LYS A 133 -4.61 -17.40 -8.09
C LYS A 133 -4.14 -15.96 -8.11
N GLN A 134 -4.08 -15.35 -9.28
CA GLN A 134 -3.84 -13.92 -9.43
C GLN A 134 -5.13 -13.15 -9.16
N VAL A 135 -5.26 -12.56 -7.98
CA VAL A 135 -6.47 -11.85 -7.54
C VAL A 135 -6.44 -10.37 -7.91
N GLY A 136 -5.27 -9.82 -8.11
CA GLY A 136 -5.06 -8.43 -8.53
C GLY A 136 -3.68 -8.23 -9.15
N LEU A 137 -3.35 -6.99 -9.54
CA LEU A 137 -1.98 -6.56 -9.82
C LEU A 137 -1.58 -5.53 -8.75
N ALA A 138 -0.40 -5.68 -8.15
CA ALA A 138 0.11 -4.69 -7.20
C ALA A 138 0.19 -3.32 -7.88
N PHE A 139 -0.50 -2.31 -7.30
CA PHE A 139 -0.56 -0.96 -7.85
C PHE A 139 0.35 0.00 -7.10
N ALA A 140 0.26 0.02 -5.79
CA ALA A 140 1.10 0.84 -4.93
C ALA A 140 1.66 -0.06 -3.84
N THR A 141 2.97 -0.10 -3.71
CA THR A 141 3.66 -0.92 -2.71
C THR A 141 4.46 -0.04 -1.78
N SER A 142 4.44 -0.34 -0.49
CA SER A 142 5.19 0.40 0.53
C SER A 142 5.94 -0.52 1.45
N ASN A 143 6.88 0.03 2.16
CA ASN A 143 7.49 -0.56 3.34
C ASN A 143 7.61 0.48 4.45
N PRO A 144 7.80 0.07 5.73
CA PRO A 144 8.00 1.00 6.81
C PRO A 144 9.41 1.60 6.74
N ILE A 145 9.52 2.91 6.99
CA ILE A 145 10.79 3.62 7.07
C ILE A 145 10.84 4.51 8.31
N MET A 146 12.03 4.98 8.63
CA MET A 146 12.28 6.00 9.62
C MET A 146 12.36 7.37 8.95
N TYR A 147 11.50 8.30 9.37
CA TYR A 147 11.61 9.75 9.13
C TYR A 147 12.25 10.39 10.34
N TYR A 148 13.09 11.39 10.15
CA TYR A 148 13.66 12.08 11.30
C TYR A 148 13.94 13.56 11.06
N ASN A 149 13.86 14.31 12.16
CA ASN A 149 14.22 15.71 12.24
C ASN A 149 15.71 15.82 12.54
N ALA A 150 16.51 16.13 11.51
CA ALA A 150 17.96 16.22 11.63
C ALA A 150 18.41 17.32 12.61
N ASP A 151 17.64 18.39 12.75
CA ASP A 151 17.96 19.49 13.68
C ASP A 151 17.80 19.03 15.13
N LEU A 152 16.75 18.28 15.47
CA LEU A 152 16.57 17.71 16.81
C LEU A 152 17.60 16.61 17.10
N VAL A 153 17.93 15.77 16.12
CA VAL A 153 19.01 14.78 16.23
C VAL A 153 20.33 15.47 16.60
N LYS A 154 20.69 16.53 15.89
CA LYS A 154 21.90 17.31 16.15
C LYS A 154 21.86 18.00 17.51
N ALA A 155 20.73 18.60 17.88
CA ALA A 155 20.56 19.25 19.18
C ALA A 155 20.70 18.29 20.36
N ALA A 156 20.30 17.02 20.18
CA ALA A 156 20.46 15.95 21.17
C ALA A 156 21.87 15.30 21.16
N GLY A 157 22.82 15.84 20.38
CA GLY A 157 24.19 15.35 20.28
C GLY A 157 24.36 14.13 19.35
N GLY A 158 23.36 13.82 18.53
CA GLY A 158 23.45 12.81 17.47
C GLY A 158 24.09 13.36 16.20
N ASN A 159 24.49 12.46 15.30
CA ASN A 159 24.94 12.82 13.96
C ASN A 159 23.85 12.51 12.95
N PRO A 160 23.21 13.52 12.31
CA PRO A 160 22.15 13.28 11.35
C PRO A 160 22.62 12.59 10.05
N ASP A 161 23.94 12.61 9.73
CA ASP A 161 24.49 11.92 8.57
C ASP A 161 24.73 10.42 8.81
N THR A 162 24.67 9.98 10.05
CA THR A 162 24.79 8.59 10.48
C THR A 162 23.59 8.21 11.37
N PRO A 163 22.40 8.03 10.78
CA PRO A 163 21.20 7.71 11.56
C PRO A 163 21.36 6.38 12.31
N PRO A 164 20.66 6.22 13.46
CA PRO A 164 20.70 5.01 14.25
C PRO A 164 20.30 3.78 13.44
N LYS A 165 20.97 2.65 13.65
CA LYS A 165 20.78 1.39 12.91
C LYS A 165 20.11 0.30 13.74
N THR A 166 20.05 0.47 15.06
CA THR A 166 19.41 -0.44 15.99
C THR A 166 18.29 0.26 16.76
N TRP A 167 17.33 -0.50 17.25
CA TRP A 167 16.27 0.06 18.08
C TRP A 167 16.80 0.66 19.40
N ASP A 168 17.84 0.07 19.98
CA ASP A 168 18.47 0.62 21.19
C ASP A 168 19.10 2.00 20.94
N GLU A 169 19.76 2.18 19.80
CA GLU A 169 20.31 3.48 19.39
C GLU A 169 19.17 4.50 19.13
N VAL A 170 18.08 4.07 18.47
CA VAL A 170 16.90 4.93 18.26
C VAL A 170 16.32 5.39 19.58
N ILE A 171 16.03 4.46 20.50
CA ILE A 171 15.42 4.74 21.80
C ILE A 171 16.31 5.66 22.62
N ALA A 172 17.61 5.37 22.68
CA ALA A 172 18.57 6.19 23.42
C ALA A 172 18.63 7.64 22.89
N LEU A 173 18.64 7.81 21.56
CA LEU A 173 18.67 9.14 20.96
C LEU A 173 17.31 9.85 21.07
N ALA A 174 16.21 9.14 20.91
CA ALA A 174 14.87 9.66 21.13
C ALA A 174 14.67 10.16 22.57
N GLY A 175 15.14 9.40 23.57
CA GLY A 175 15.11 9.83 24.97
C GLY A 175 15.92 11.12 25.21
N LYS A 176 17.08 11.28 24.55
CA LYS A 176 17.86 12.53 24.60
C LYS A 176 17.11 13.69 23.93
N ILE A 177 16.41 13.45 22.82
CA ILE A 177 15.57 14.47 22.17
C ILE A 177 14.45 14.89 23.12
N LYS A 178 13.76 13.94 23.75
CA LYS A 178 12.72 14.25 24.75
C LYS A 178 13.26 15.09 25.90
N ALA A 179 14.49 14.82 26.35
CA ALA A 179 15.16 15.55 27.43
C ALA A 179 15.54 16.99 27.05
N LEU A 180 15.51 17.40 25.78
CA LEU A 180 15.68 18.80 25.36
C LEU A 180 14.57 19.70 25.93
N GLY A 181 13.42 19.13 26.30
CA GLY A 181 12.28 19.89 26.78
C GLY A 181 11.57 20.66 25.64
N ASN A 182 11.08 21.87 25.92
CA ASN A 182 10.46 22.77 24.93
C ASN A 182 9.27 22.18 24.17
N GLY A 183 8.60 21.18 24.76
CA GLY A 183 7.44 20.51 24.14
C GLY A 183 7.81 19.64 22.92
N VAL A 184 9.04 19.13 22.87
CA VAL A 184 9.42 18.11 21.87
C VAL A 184 9.31 16.71 22.45
N ASP A 185 8.97 15.76 21.59
CA ASP A 185 8.86 14.33 21.87
C ASP A 185 9.98 13.56 21.16
N GLY A 186 10.37 12.41 21.71
CA GLY A 186 11.50 11.66 21.18
C GLY A 186 11.15 10.97 19.86
N MET A 187 10.02 10.30 19.83
CA MET A 187 9.59 9.52 18.65
C MET A 187 8.08 9.35 18.58
N ASP A 188 7.59 8.98 17.41
CA ASP A 188 6.26 8.43 17.15
C ASP A 188 6.41 7.14 16.31
N PHE A 189 5.83 6.06 16.78
CA PHE A 189 5.75 4.80 16.07
C PHE A 189 4.29 4.53 15.72
N ARG A 190 3.99 4.43 14.43
CA ARG A 190 2.64 4.36 13.92
C ARG A 190 2.00 2.98 14.14
N TRP A 191 1.44 2.77 15.31
CA TRP A 191 0.77 1.52 15.72
C TRP A 191 -0.75 1.53 15.50
N GLN A 192 -1.34 2.71 15.26
CA GLN A 192 -2.78 2.88 15.14
C GLN A 192 -3.29 2.56 13.71
N GLY A 193 -4.54 2.11 13.63
CA GLY A 193 -5.30 1.97 12.39
C GLY A 193 -5.32 0.57 11.80
N ASP A 194 -4.20 -0.17 11.90
CA ASP A 194 -4.07 -1.57 11.52
C ASP A 194 -2.87 -2.25 12.20
N ASP A 195 -2.70 -3.55 11.98
CA ASP A 195 -1.62 -4.36 12.55
C ASP A 195 -0.29 -4.29 11.77
N TRP A 196 -0.21 -3.45 10.74
CA TRP A 196 0.91 -3.45 9.81
C TRP A 196 2.25 -3.08 10.44
N MET A 197 2.29 -2.02 11.25
CA MET A 197 3.52 -1.63 11.93
C MET A 197 3.91 -2.61 13.06
N PHE A 198 2.93 -3.25 13.74
CA PHE A 198 3.22 -4.37 14.64
C PHE A 198 3.83 -5.53 13.87
N SER A 199 3.26 -5.89 12.71
CA SER A 199 3.82 -6.94 11.86
C SER A 199 5.24 -6.62 11.37
N ALA A 200 5.57 -5.33 11.19
CA ALA A 200 6.94 -4.92 10.84
C ALA A 200 7.95 -5.23 11.97
N LEU A 201 7.56 -5.06 13.23
CA LEU A 201 8.40 -5.47 14.35
C LEU A 201 8.46 -6.99 14.50
N LEU A 202 7.32 -7.68 14.42
CA LEU A 202 7.23 -9.14 14.50
C LEU A 202 8.08 -9.82 13.42
N PHE A 203 7.87 -9.45 12.15
CA PHE A 203 8.64 -9.99 11.03
C PHE A 203 10.10 -9.51 11.07
N GLY A 204 10.33 -8.29 11.56
CA GLY A 204 11.66 -7.76 11.81
C GLY A 204 12.45 -8.54 12.88
N ALA A 205 11.76 -9.32 13.72
CA ALA A 205 12.35 -10.28 14.66
C ALA A 205 12.45 -11.72 14.09
N GLY A 206 11.97 -11.96 12.85
CA GLY A 206 11.88 -13.28 12.24
C GLY A 206 10.64 -14.08 12.65
N GLY A 207 9.63 -13.46 13.29
CA GLY A 207 8.39 -14.09 13.73
C GLY A 207 7.36 -14.24 12.61
N LYS A 208 6.24 -14.90 12.94
CA LYS A 208 5.10 -15.13 12.04
C LYS A 208 3.80 -14.79 12.77
N MET A 209 2.75 -14.43 12.00
CA MET A 209 1.41 -14.20 12.56
C MET A 209 0.74 -15.50 13.00
N LEU A 210 0.75 -16.50 12.14
CA LEU A 210 0.18 -17.82 12.40
C LEU A 210 1.21 -18.93 12.08
N SER A 211 0.92 -20.15 12.53
CA SER A 211 1.60 -21.38 12.10
C SER A 211 1.47 -21.59 10.59
N ASP A 212 2.34 -22.43 10.01
CA ASP A 212 2.35 -22.67 8.56
C ASP A 212 1.05 -23.30 8.02
N ASP A 213 0.34 -24.04 8.86
CA ASP A 213 -0.99 -24.58 8.58
C ASP A 213 -2.14 -23.58 8.86
N GLU A 214 -1.80 -22.39 9.34
CA GLU A 214 -2.73 -21.31 9.70
C GLU A 214 -3.77 -21.66 10.78
N GLN A 215 -3.52 -22.70 11.58
CA GLN A 215 -4.45 -23.16 12.60
C GLN A 215 -4.18 -22.59 14.00
N LYS A 216 -2.99 -22.03 14.23
CA LYS A 216 -2.56 -21.50 15.53
C LYS A 216 -1.97 -20.12 15.41
N VAL A 217 -2.28 -19.29 16.39
CA VAL A 217 -1.60 -18.01 16.59
C VAL A 217 -0.16 -18.27 17.01
N THR A 218 0.79 -17.54 16.40
CA THR A 218 2.22 -17.61 16.76
C THR A 218 2.82 -16.23 17.05
N PHE A 219 2.08 -15.15 16.78
CA PHE A 219 2.57 -13.79 17.01
C PHE A 219 2.79 -13.47 18.50
N ASN A 220 2.31 -14.28 19.44
CA ASN A 220 2.60 -14.12 20.87
C ASN A 220 3.83 -14.96 21.34
N GLY A 221 4.55 -15.58 20.41
CA GLY A 221 5.82 -16.26 20.66
C GLY A 221 6.96 -15.29 21.05
N PRO A 222 8.19 -15.81 21.19
CA PRO A 222 9.36 -15.00 21.62
C PRO A 222 9.61 -13.76 20.76
N GLU A 223 9.40 -13.85 19.44
CA GLU A 223 9.59 -12.75 18.50
C GLU A 223 8.55 -11.65 18.71
N GLY A 224 7.29 -12.03 18.93
CA GLY A 224 6.21 -11.09 19.22
C GLY A 224 6.35 -10.44 20.59
N GLN A 225 6.81 -11.18 21.61
CA GLN A 225 7.13 -10.62 22.92
C GLN A 225 8.19 -9.51 22.80
N LYS A 226 9.28 -9.74 22.04
CA LYS A 226 10.29 -8.71 21.75
C LYS A 226 9.68 -7.49 21.05
N ALA A 227 8.77 -7.73 20.07
CA ALA A 227 8.11 -6.65 19.32
C ALA A 227 7.26 -5.77 20.25
N VAL A 228 6.46 -6.35 21.13
CA VAL A 228 5.57 -5.59 22.03
C VAL A 228 6.34 -4.97 23.20
N GLU A 229 7.38 -5.63 23.72
CA GLU A 229 8.31 -5.02 24.70
C GLU A 229 8.97 -3.78 24.11
N LEU A 230 9.35 -3.83 22.82
CA LEU A 230 9.94 -2.68 22.14
C LEU A 230 8.94 -1.51 22.06
N ILE A 231 7.65 -1.76 21.75
CA ILE A 231 6.60 -0.73 21.80
C ILE A 231 6.48 -0.11 23.19
N SER A 232 6.52 -0.91 24.26
CA SER A 232 6.53 -0.40 25.64
C SER A 232 7.75 0.49 25.92
N ARG A 233 8.93 0.11 25.41
CA ARG A 233 10.16 0.90 25.54
C ARG A 233 10.09 2.22 24.76
N PHE A 234 9.43 2.27 23.61
CA PHE A 234 9.20 3.52 22.87
C PHE A 234 8.50 4.55 23.74
N VAL A 235 7.50 4.12 24.53
CA VAL A 235 6.80 5.00 25.47
C VAL A 235 7.67 5.37 26.66
N LYS A 236 8.24 4.38 27.34
CA LYS A 236 8.92 4.55 28.64
C LYS A 236 10.30 5.20 28.53
N GLU A 237 11.04 4.86 27.49
CA GLU A 237 12.43 5.26 27.31
C GLU A 237 12.62 6.22 26.12
N GLY A 238 11.87 5.97 25.02
CA GLY A 238 11.96 6.75 23.77
C GLY A 238 11.18 8.05 23.78
N GLY A 239 10.39 8.32 24.82
CA GLY A 239 9.57 9.54 24.91
C GLY A 239 8.48 9.63 23.87
N MET A 240 7.86 8.49 23.52
CA MET A 240 6.70 8.41 22.64
C MET A 240 5.42 8.75 23.40
N PRO A 241 4.69 9.80 23.02
CA PRO A 241 3.40 10.12 23.62
C PRO A 241 2.27 9.25 23.05
N VAL A 242 1.13 9.24 23.73
CA VAL A 242 -0.07 8.58 23.21
C VAL A 242 -0.79 9.53 22.23
N PHE A 243 -0.37 9.51 20.99
CA PHE A 243 -1.01 10.29 19.93
C PHE A 243 -2.15 9.51 19.27
N THR A 244 -3.12 10.25 18.71
CA THR A 244 -3.88 9.73 17.56
C THR A 244 -3.00 9.81 16.32
N LYS A 245 -3.33 9.03 15.29
CA LYS A 245 -2.60 9.06 14.01
C LYS A 245 -2.41 10.48 13.46
N ALA A 246 -3.49 11.26 13.40
CA ALA A 246 -3.43 12.62 12.89
C ALA A 246 -2.61 13.57 13.76
N ALA A 247 -2.67 13.40 15.09
CA ALA A 247 -1.90 14.24 16.01
C ALA A 247 -0.39 13.97 15.91
N GLY A 248 0.02 12.71 15.74
CA GLY A 248 1.42 12.35 15.52
C GLY A 248 1.98 12.94 14.23
N GLU A 249 1.24 12.80 13.11
CA GLU A 249 1.63 13.40 11.81
C GLU A 249 1.77 14.94 11.91
N GLN A 250 0.83 15.59 12.61
CA GLN A 250 0.88 17.04 12.80
C GLN A 250 2.06 17.45 13.69
N ALA A 251 2.31 16.73 14.78
CA ALA A 251 3.42 17.00 15.69
C ALA A 251 4.77 16.83 15.00
N PHE A 252 4.94 15.74 14.22
CA PHE A 252 6.16 15.55 13.42
C PHE A 252 6.34 16.67 12.40
N ALA A 253 5.31 16.96 11.60
CA ALA A 253 5.36 18.03 10.59
C ALA A 253 5.57 19.44 11.18
N ALA A 254 5.23 19.64 12.46
CA ALA A 254 5.52 20.87 13.20
C ALA A 254 6.93 20.92 13.78
N GLY A 255 7.76 19.89 13.59
CA GLY A 255 9.12 19.80 14.15
C GLY A 255 9.15 19.49 15.66
N LYS A 256 8.08 18.91 16.19
CA LYS A 256 7.95 18.59 17.62
C LYS A 256 8.28 17.13 17.97
N VAL A 257 8.62 16.30 17.00
CA VAL A 257 8.98 14.88 17.18
C VAL A 257 10.32 14.62 16.50
N GLY A 258 11.20 13.87 17.16
CA GLY A 258 12.54 13.55 16.64
C GLY A 258 12.50 12.51 15.52
N PHE A 259 11.86 11.38 15.78
CA PHE A 259 11.73 10.27 14.85
C PHE A 259 10.26 9.91 14.63
N GLU A 260 9.87 9.66 13.38
CA GLU A 260 8.57 9.10 13.04
C GLU A 260 8.77 7.81 12.24
N PHE A 261 8.07 6.74 12.63
CA PHE A 261 8.13 5.44 11.96
C PHE A 261 6.78 5.15 11.32
N GLN A 262 6.76 5.14 9.99
CA GLN A 262 5.55 4.89 9.22
C GLN A 262 5.86 4.48 7.77
N THR A 263 4.81 4.31 6.97
CA THR A 263 4.87 3.90 5.57
C THR A 263 5.63 4.90 4.68
N THR A 264 6.38 4.39 3.69
CA THR A 264 6.91 5.21 2.59
C THR A 264 5.81 5.99 1.86
N GLY A 265 4.57 5.46 1.83
CA GLY A 265 3.44 6.13 1.17
C GLY A 265 3.09 7.52 1.73
N ALA A 266 3.53 7.83 2.95
CA ALA A 266 3.33 9.15 3.54
C ALA A 266 4.38 10.19 3.12
N LEU A 267 5.46 9.80 2.43
CA LEU A 267 6.66 10.62 2.22
C LEU A 267 6.35 11.97 1.55
N VAL A 268 5.60 11.97 0.46
CA VAL A 268 5.30 13.22 -0.29
C VAL A 268 4.46 14.18 0.57
N ASN A 269 3.47 13.65 1.29
CA ASN A 269 2.68 14.48 2.22
C ASN A 269 3.54 14.99 3.37
N THR A 270 4.45 14.16 3.91
CA THR A 270 5.38 14.57 4.97
C THR A 270 6.30 15.68 4.46
N ILE A 271 6.91 15.56 3.28
CA ILE A 271 7.75 16.61 2.67
C ILE A 271 6.96 17.92 2.56
N LYS A 272 5.73 17.85 2.02
CA LYS A 272 4.86 19.02 1.85
C LYS A 272 4.50 19.68 3.19
N ASN A 273 4.15 18.88 4.19
CA ASN A 273 3.71 19.37 5.50
C ASN A 273 4.88 19.91 6.33
N VAL A 274 6.06 19.31 6.24
CA VAL A 274 7.29 19.83 6.87
C VAL A 274 7.73 21.13 6.18
N GLY A 275 7.73 21.16 4.85
CA GLY A 275 8.22 22.32 4.10
C GLY A 275 9.66 22.68 4.47
N THR A 276 9.87 23.89 5.00
CA THR A 276 11.20 24.40 5.41
C THR A 276 11.37 24.51 6.93
N LYS A 277 10.50 23.86 7.72
CA LYS A 277 10.51 24.00 9.18
C LYS A 277 11.73 23.37 9.85
N PHE A 278 12.24 22.30 9.26
CA PHE A 278 13.45 21.60 9.69
C PHE A 278 14.07 20.76 8.56
N ASP A 279 15.30 20.30 8.73
CA ASP A 279 15.96 19.36 7.80
C ASP A 279 15.35 17.96 7.97
N LEU A 280 14.38 17.61 7.08
CA LEU A 280 13.74 16.31 7.02
C LEU A 280 14.68 15.30 6.36
N ARG A 281 14.88 14.16 7.01
CA ARG A 281 15.62 13.03 6.44
C ARG A 281 14.88 11.71 6.61
N THR A 282 15.29 10.72 5.86
CA THR A 282 14.77 9.34 5.92
C THR A 282 15.89 8.33 6.05
N ALA A 283 15.61 7.21 6.70
CA ALA A 283 16.51 6.07 6.77
C ALA A 283 15.73 4.75 6.80
N GLN A 284 16.46 3.65 6.64
CA GLN A 284 15.90 2.31 6.84
C GLN A 284 15.38 2.16 8.27
N ILE A 285 14.28 1.43 8.44
CA ILE A 285 13.82 1.04 9.78
C ILE A 285 14.76 -0.03 10.35
N PRO A 286 15.16 0.04 11.63
CA PRO A 286 15.93 -1.02 12.25
C PRO A 286 15.14 -2.35 12.27
N LEU A 287 15.82 -3.47 12.06
CA LEU A 287 15.28 -4.80 12.31
C LEU A 287 15.66 -5.26 13.71
N ILE A 288 14.78 -6.01 14.38
CA ILE A 288 15.08 -6.63 15.67
C ILE A 288 16.13 -7.74 15.50
N ASP A 289 16.02 -8.51 14.43
CA ASP A 289 17.01 -9.50 14.00
C ASP A 289 17.45 -9.18 12.56
N PRO A 290 18.63 -8.60 12.34
CA PRO A 290 19.10 -8.21 11.00
C PRO A 290 19.31 -9.37 10.04
N ASP A 291 19.53 -10.60 10.54
CA ASP A 291 19.83 -11.78 9.72
C ASP A 291 18.55 -12.47 9.24
N LYS A 292 17.52 -12.52 10.10
CA LYS A 292 16.25 -13.23 9.84
C LYS A 292 15.08 -12.29 9.54
N GLY A 293 15.24 -11.00 9.83
CA GLY A 293 14.16 -10.04 9.79
C GLY A 293 13.72 -9.69 8.38
N HIS A 294 12.41 -9.56 8.22
CA HIS A 294 11.72 -9.11 7.02
C HIS A 294 10.83 -7.92 7.33
N LEU A 295 10.33 -7.27 6.29
CA LEU A 295 9.40 -6.14 6.40
C LEU A 295 8.11 -6.46 5.62
N PRO A 296 6.93 -6.18 6.18
CA PRO A 296 5.70 -6.36 5.43
C PRO A 296 5.62 -5.36 4.27
N THR A 297 5.20 -5.82 3.11
CA THR A 297 4.73 -4.94 2.04
C THR A 297 3.40 -4.33 2.49
N GLY A 298 3.27 -3.02 2.40
CA GLY A 298 1.98 -2.35 2.50
C GLY A 298 1.49 -1.92 1.12
N GLY A 299 0.33 -1.27 1.08
CA GLY A 299 -0.24 -0.72 -0.13
C GLY A 299 -1.43 -1.49 -0.67
N ASN A 300 -1.69 -1.38 -1.98
CA ASN A 300 -2.88 -1.95 -2.57
C ASN A 300 -2.62 -2.59 -3.93
N ALA A 301 -3.61 -3.38 -4.36
CA ALA A 301 -3.68 -3.95 -5.71
C ALA A 301 -4.92 -3.43 -6.43
N VAL A 302 -4.83 -3.32 -7.75
CA VAL A 302 -5.97 -3.17 -8.63
C VAL A 302 -6.60 -4.54 -8.84
N VAL A 303 -7.92 -4.65 -8.64
CA VAL A 303 -8.71 -5.87 -8.67
C VAL A 303 -9.90 -5.70 -9.61
N ILE A 304 -10.15 -6.69 -10.46
CA ILE A 304 -11.30 -6.72 -11.36
C ILE A 304 -12.47 -7.38 -10.65
N LEU A 305 -13.62 -6.70 -10.65
CA LEU A 305 -14.88 -7.17 -10.07
C LEU A 305 -15.98 -7.36 -11.13
N ALA A 306 -15.79 -6.79 -12.33
CA ALA A 306 -16.75 -6.84 -13.42
C ALA A 306 -17.11 -8.28 -13.79
N LYS A 307 -18.42 -8.55 -14.01
CA LYS A 307 -18.92 -9.86 -14.43
C LYS A 307 -19.10 -9.97 -15.93
N ASP A 308 -19.35 -8.85 -16.60
CA ASP A 308 -19.48 -8.77 -18.06
C ASP A 308 -18.12 -8.97 -18.73
N PRO A 309 -18.00 -9.88 -19.73
CA PRO A 309 -16.71 -10.18 -20.38
C PRO A 309 -16.08 -8.97 -21.10
N ALA A 310 -16.88 -8.09 -21.72
CA ALA A 310 -16.35 -6.91 -22.39
C ALA A 310 -15.79 -5.91 -21.38
N LYS A 311 -16.48 -5.73 -20.24
CA LYS A 311 -15.98 -4.94 -19.13
C LYS A 311 -14.74 -5.56 -18.48
N GLN A 312 -14.63 -6.89 -18.38
CA GLN A 312 -13.43 -7.56 -17.89
C GLN A 312 -12.23 -7.30 -18.79
N GLU A 313 -12.39 -7.31 -20.10
CA GLU A 313 -11.32 -7.00 -21.05
C GLU A 313 -10.86 -5.54 -20.92
N ALA A 314 -11.80 -4.60 -20.86
CA ALA A 314 -11.50 -3.18 -20.64
C ALA A 314 -10.82 -2.95 -19.27
N ALA A 315 -11.30 -3.61 -18.20
CA ALA A 315 -10.74 -3.56 -16.86
C ALA A 315 -9.33 -4.14 -16.81
N TRP A 316 -9.04 -5.20 -17.56
CA TRP A 316 -7.70 -5.76 -17.67
C TRP A 316 -6.71 -4.80 -18.35
N LYS A 317 -7.12 -4.14 -19.43
CA LYS A 317 -6.33 -3.09 -20.07
C LYS A 317 -5.99 -1.99 -19.07
N PHE A 318 -7.00 -1.51 -18.33
CA PHE A 318 -6.80 -0.48 -17.31
C PHE A 318 -5.91 -0.97 -16.17
N ALA A 319 -6.12 -2.16 -15.63
CA ALA A 319 -5.33 -2.71 -14.53
C ALA A 319 -3.83 -2.82 -14.89
N LYS A 320 -3.52 -3.32 -16.09
CA LYS A 320 -2.14 -3.37 -16.59
C LYS A 320 -1.52 -1.97 -16.76
N PHE A 321 -2.30 -1.04 -17.30
CA PHE A 321 -1.83 0.34 -17.49
C PHE A 321 -1.54 1.01 -16.15
N ALA A 322 -2.48 0.91 -15.21
CA ALA A 322 -2.36 1.52 -13.88
C ALA A 322 -1.21 0.91 -13.06
N ALA A 323 -1.03 -0.42 -13.08
CA ALA A 323 0.07 -1.09 -12.39
C ALA A 323 1.37 -1.17 -13.22
N GLY A 324 1.33 -0.72 -14.47
CA GLY A 324 2.45 -0.75 -15.41
C GLY A 324 3.47 0.38 -15.21
N PRO A 325 4.44 0.52 -16.14
CA PRO A 325 5.53 1.48 -15.99
C PRO A 325 5.06 2.93 -15.85
N TYR A 326 4.08 3.35 -16.66
CA TYR A 326 3.52 4.70 -16.57
C TYR A 326 2.84 4.93 -15.21
N GLY A 327 1.98 3.99 -14.77
CA GLY A 327 1.31 4.09 -13.47
C GLY A 327 2.32 4.22 -12.33
N ALA A 328 3.36 3.38 -12.31
CA ALA A 328 4.45 3.45 -11.32
C ALA A 328 5.18 4.80 -11.34
N SER A 329 5.41 5.40 -12.54
CA SER A 329 6.05 6.72 -12.67
C SER A 329 5.19 7.88 -12.14
N VAL A 330 3.88 7.68 -12.02
CA VAL A 330 2.95 8.64 -11.39
C VAL A 330 2.80 8.38 -9.89
N VAL A 331 2.64 7.10 -9.49
CA VAL A 331 2.44 6.69 -8.08
C VAL A 331 3.63 7.08 -7.21
N VAL A 332 4.85 6.74 -7.63
CA VAL A 332 6.05 6.94 -6.80
C VAL A 332 6.29 8.42 -6.47
N PRO A 333 6.38 9.33 -7.46
CA PRO A 333 6.57 10.75 -7.16
C PRO A 333 5.36 11.42 -6.50
N GLY A 334 4.15 10.91 -6.77
CA GLY A 334 2.92 11.47 -6.22
C GLY A 334 2.65 11.09 -4.77
N THR A 335 3.28 10.03 -4.26
CA THR A 335 2.98 9.51 -2.92
C THR A 335 4.21 9.22 -2.07
N GLY A 336 5.24 8.63 -2.64
CA GLY A 336 6.40 8.08 -1.92
C GLY A 336 6.40 6.56 -1.83
N TYR A 337 5.38 5.89 -2.37
CA TYR A 337 5.39 4.43 -2.51
C TYR A 337 6.63 3.96 -3.28
N VAL A 338 7.04 2.71 -3.07
CA VAL A 338 8.15 2.12 -3.84
C VAL A 338 7.62 1.54 -5.16
N PRO A 339 8.50 1.36 -6.17
CA PRO A 339 8.04 0.91 -7.48
C PRO A 339 7.50 -0.53 -7.42
N ASN A 340 6.32 -0.71 -7.99
CA ASN A 340 5.66 -2.00 -8.20
C ASN A 340 5.91 -2.57 -9.61
N ASN A 341 6.83 -1.96 -10.36
CA ASN A 341 7.16 -2.34 -11.72
C ASN A 341 8.65 -2.18 -11.96
N GLU A 342 9.33 -3.28 -12.34
CA GLU A 342 10.79 -3.27 -12.49
C GLU A 342 11.27 -2.48 -13.72
N LEU A 343 10.47 -2.45 -14.79
CA LEU A 343 10.80 -1.66 -15.97
C LEU A 343 10.77 -0.17 -15.62
N ALA A 344 9.75 0.27 -14.88
CA ALA A 344 9.67 1.64 -14.39
C ALA A 344 10.87 2.02 -13.52
N ALA A 345 11.26 1.14 -12.60
CA ALA A 345 12.38 1.41 -11.69
C ALA A 345 13.73 1.59 -12.42
N LYS A 346 13.92 0.88 -13.53
CA LYS A 346 15.20 0.83 -14.27
C LYS A 346 15.28 1.81 -15.45
N SER A 347 14.13 2.13 -16.07
CA SER A 347 14.10 2.96 -17.28
C SER A 347 14.26 4.45 -16.98
N ALA A 348 15.15 5.12 -17.72
CA ALA A 348 15.31 6.58 -17.65
C ALA A 348 14.04 7.35 -18.09
N GLU A 349 13.20 6.73 -18.92
CA GLU A 349 11.90 7.29 -19.33
C GLU A 349 10.93 7.44 -18.15
N TYR A 350 11.05 6.59 -17.11
CA TYR A 350 10.15 6.56 -15.96
C TYR A 350 10.85 7.03 -14.67
N LEU A 351 11.45 6.10 -13.92
CA LEU A 351 11.99 6.39 -12.58
C LEU A 351 13.52 6.27 -12.48
N GLY A 352 14.23 5.87 -13.56
CA GLY A 352 15.66 5.53 -13.50
C GLY A 352 16.56 6.61 -12.91
N ASP A 353 16.27 7.90 -13.17
CA ASP A 353 17.01 9.04 -12.60
C ASP A 353 16.31 9.71 -11.41
N PHE A 354 15.06 9.33 -11.13
CA PHE A 354 14.25 9.93 -10.08
C PHE A 354 14.91 9.80 -8.70
N TYR A 355 15.34 8.60 -8.36
CA TYR A 355 15.93 8.30 -7.05
C TYR A 355 17.27 8.99 -6.80
N LYS A 356 18.06 9.24 -7.84
CA LYS A 356 19.31 10.01 -7.72
C LYS A 356 19.05 11.47 -7.35
N LYS A 357 17.95 12.04 -7.89
CA LYS A 357 17.56 13.43 -7.66
C LYS A 357 16.75 13.62 -6.38
N ASN A 358 16.20 12.54 -5.80
CA ASN A 358 15.29 12.55 -4.66
C ASN A 358 15.78 11.63 -3.55
N PRO A 359 16.81 12.02 -2.76
CA PRO A 359 17.45 11.15 -1.78
C PRO A 359 16.52 10.64 -0.68
N LEU A 360 15.46 11.39 -0.33
CA LEU A 360 14.47 10.97 0.67
C LEU A 360 13.72 9.69 0.29
N PHE A 361 13.65 9.34 -1.00
CA PHE A 361 13.01 8.11 -1.48
C PHE A 361 13.92 6.87 -1.40
N GLN A 362 15.21 7.06 -1.15
CA GLN A 362 16.19 5.97 -1.15
C GLN A 362 15.98 4.95 -0.03
N ALA A 363 15.51 5.40 1.14
CA ALA A 363 15.28 4.51 2.28
C ALA A 363 14.31 3.37 1.93
N GLY A 364 13.17 3.69 1.34
CA GLY A 364 12.19 2.69 0.92
C GLY A 364 12.71 1.76 -0.17
N LEU A 365 13.37 2.32 -1.20
CA LEU A 365 13.94 1.55 -2.30
C LEU A 365 14.97 0.52 -1.81
N SER A 366 15.86 0.93 -0.91
CA SER A 366 16.95 0.07 -0.40
C SER A 366 16.47 -1.10 0.45
N GLN A 367 15.24 -1.05 0.99
CA GLN A 367 14.64 -2.11 1.81
C GLN A 367 13.81 -3.13 1.01
N MET A 368 13.56 -2.86 -0.28
CA MET A 368 12.73 -3.76 -1.11
C MET A 368 13.16 -5.24 -1.07
N PRO A 369 14.45 -5.60 -1.05
CA PRO A 369 14.87 -7.01 -0.97
C PRO A 369 14.42 -7.74 0.30
N ARG A 370 14.03 -7.01 1.34
CA ARG A 370 13.55 -7.58 2.62
C ARG A 370 12.04 -7.66 2.72
N MET A 371 11.31 -7.19 1.69
CA MET A 371 9.86 -7.15 1.71
C MET A 371 9.25 -8.55 1.53
N ILE A 372 8.24 -8.83 2.34
CA ILE A 372 7.37 -10.01 2.23
C ILE A 372 5.91 -9.55 2.09
N PRO A 373 5.01 -10.37 1.56
CA PRO A 373 3.60 -9.99 1.43
C PRO A 373 2.99 -9.55 2.77
N TRP A 374 2.12 -8.54 2.73
CA TRP A 374 1.31 -8.16 3.88
C TRP A 374 0.41 -9.33 4.28
N TYR A 375 0.54 -9.77 5.52
CA TYR A 375 -0.17 -10.95 5.98
C TYR A 375 -1.69 -10.74 5.95
N ALA A 376 -2.40 -11.72 5.38
CA ALA A 376 -3.86 -11.74 5.31
C ALA A 376 -4.38 -12.93 6.12
N PHE A 377 -5.04 -12.65 7.25
CA PHE A 377 -5.62 -13.70 8.09
C PHE A 377 -6.65 -14.53 7.32
N PRO A 378 -6.72 -15.85 7.58
CA PRO A 378 -7.68 -16.75 6.94
C PRO A 378 -9.12 -16.47 7.39
N GLY A 379 -10.07 -16.81 6.52
CA GLY A 379 -11.50 -16.68 6.80
C GLY A 379 -12.04 -15.24 6.64
N THR A 380 -13.19 -15.00 7.24
CA THR A 380 -13.96 -13.76 7.02
C THR A 380 -13.75 -12.70 8.10
N ASN A 381 -13.01 -13.03 9.15
CA ASN A 381 -12.84 -12.17 10.33
C ASN A 381 -11.61 -11.24 10.26
N GLY A 382 -10.88 -11.19 9.13
CA GLY A 382 -9.60 -10.48 9.04
C GLY A 382 -9.61 -9.03 9.52
N VAL A 383 -10.69 -8.27 9.29
CA VAL A 383 -10.82 -6.89 9.81
C VAL A 383 -10.95 -6.90 11.34
N LYS A 384 -11.76 -7.81 11.90
CA LYS A 384 -11.93 -7.92 13.35
C LYS A 384 -10.64 -8.38 14.04
N VAL A 385 -9.91 -9.32 13.43
CA VAL A 385 -8.60 -9.76 13.93
C VAL A 385 -7.61 -8.60 14.01
N THR A 386 -7.49 -7.82 12.92
CA THR A 386 -6.66 -6.61 12.90
C THR A 386 -7.03 -5.63 14.01
N GLN A 387 -8.34 -5.36 14.19
CA GLN A 387 -8.80 -4.46 15.26
C GLN A 387 -8.48 -5.00 16.65
N THR A 388 -8.66 -6.30 16.89
CA THR A 388 -8.31 -6.94 18.18
C THR A 388 -6.83 -6.78 18.53
N ILE A 389 -5.94 -6.93 17.54
CA ILE A 389 -4.50 -6.70 17.74
C ILE A 389 -4.25 -5.24 18.12
N VAL A 390 -4.82 -4.28 17.38
CA VAL A 390 -4.65 -2.84 17.64
C VAL A 390 -5.19 -2.44 19.01
N ASP A 391 -6.36 -2.96 19.41
CA ASP A 391 -6.95 -2.67 20.72
C ASP A 391 -6.03 -3.13 21.87
N ASN A 392 -5.40 -4.29 21.73
CA ASN A 392 -4.45 -4.79 22.73
C ASN A 392 -3.11 -4.03 22.72
N LEU A 393 -2.61 -3.60 21.55
CA LEU A 393 -1.45 -2.71 21.48
C LEU A 393 -1.72 -1.36 22.15
N SER A 394 -2.95 -0.83 22.03
CA SER A 394 -3.36 0.38 22.74
C SER A 394 -3.17 0.26 24.26
N ARG A 395 -3.51 -0.90 24.85
CA ARG A 395 -3.33 -1.19 26.28
C ARG A 395 -1.86 -1.17 26.72
N VAL A 396 -0.95 -1.55 25.82
CA VAL A 396 0.49 -1.45 26.09
C VAL A 396 0.97 0.00 26.02
N VAL A 397 0.49 0.76 25.04
CA VAL A 397 0.90 2.15 24.84
C VAL A 397 0.36 3.07 25.93
N ASP A 398 -0.89 2.89 26.38
CA ASP A 398 -1.47 3.67 27.49
C ASP A 398 -1.08 3.14 28.87
N GLY A 399 -0.39 1.99 28.95
CA GLY A 399 0.08 1.40 30.20
C GLY A 399 -0.98 0.66 31.01
N SER A 400 -2.18 0.40 30.45
CA SER A 400 -3.26 -0.32 31.12
C SER A 400 -3.05 -1.84 31.18
N ALA A 401 -2.12 -2.38 30.34
CA ALA A 401 -1.66 -3.77 30.42
C ALA A 401 -0.16 -3.88 30.19
N GLY A 402 0.43 -4.95 30.76
CA GLY A 402 1.81 -5.33 30.44
C GLY A 402 1.96 -5.88 29.01
N PRO A 403 3.15 -5.77 28.38
CA PRO A 403 3.37 -6.25 27.01
C PRO A 403 2.96 -7.70 26.81
N LYS A 404 3.36 -8.61 27.69
CA LYS A 404 3.06 -10.04 27.61
C LYS A 404 1.55 -10.31 27.75
N GLU A 405 0.92 -9.70 28.75
CA GLU A 405 -0.52 -9.86 29.01
C GLU A 405 -1.33 -9.43 27.80
N ALA A 406 -1.12 -8.21 27.29
CA ALA A 406 -1.86 -7.69 26.15
C ALA A 406 -1.68 -8.56 24.89
N LEU A 407 -0.47 -9.09 24.65
CA LEU A 407 -0.19 -9.92 23.49
C LEU A 407 -0.83 -11.31 23.62
N ASP A 408 -0.84 -11.91 24.81
CA ASP A 408 -1.49 -13.18 25.06
C ASP A 408 -3.02 -13.08 24.97
N ASP A 409 -3.61 -11.98 25.48
CA ASP A 409 -5.04 -11.68 25.34
C ASP A 409 -5.41 -11.54 23.84
N ALA A 410 -4.63 -10.76 23.07
CA ALA A 410 -4.83 -10.64 21.64
C ALA A 410 -4.77 -12.01 20.93
N ALA A 411 -3.81 -12.86 21.30
CA ALA A 411 -3.65 -14.17 20.70
C ALA A 411 -4.83 -15.08 21.00
N ALA A 412 -5.31 -15.11 22.25
CA ALA A 412 -6.45 -15.91 22.66
C ALA A 412 -7.74 -15.50 21.91
N ASP A 413 -7.99 -14.19 21.80
CA ASP A 413 -9.14 -13.66 21.08
C ASP A 413 -9.06 -13.97 19.57
N VAL A 414 -7.89 -13.80 18.96
CA VAL A 414 -7.66 -14.06 17.53
C VAL A 414 -7.82 -15.55 17.22
N GLU A 415 -7.31 -16.44 18.08
CA GLU A 415 -7.43 -17.89 17.88
C GLU A 415 -8.90 -18.34 17.82
N GLY A 416 -9.78 -17.70 18.61
CA GLY A 416 -11.23 -17.90 18.57
C GLY A 416 -11.91 -17.41 17.28
N MET A 417 -11.23 -16.61 16.47
CA MET A 417 -11.74 -16.04 15.20
C MET A 417 -11.24 -16.78 13.96
N LEU A 418 -10.22 -17.65 14.10
CA LEU A 418 -9.69 -18.43 12.98
C LEU A 418 -10.73 -19.45 12.49
N PRO A 419 -10.74 -19.78 11.19
CA PRO A 419 -11.57 -20.86 10.67
C PRO A 419 -11.23 -22.17 11.36
N ARG A 420 -12.24 -22.87 11.83
CA ARG A 420 -12.06 -24.26 12.31
C ARG A 420 -11.95 -25.17 11.10
N SER A 421 -10.91 -26.02 11.08
CA SER A 421 -10.70 -27.08 10.07
C SER A 421 -11.81 -28.12 10.07
#